data_8205995967bb4a1515076489a2c26db4
#
_entry.id   8205995967bb4a1515076489a2c26db4
#
_cell.length_a   1.000
_cell.length_b   1.000
_cell.length_c   1.000
_cell.angle_alpha   90.00
_cell.angle_beta   90.00
_cell.angle_gamma   90.00
#
_symmetry.space_group_name_H-M   'P 1'
#
loop_
_entity.id
_entity.type
_entity.pdbx_description
1 polymer ?
#
loop_
_entity_poly.entity_id
_entity_poly.type
_entity_poly.pdbx_seq_one_letter_code
_entity_poly.pdbx_strand_id
1 'polypeptide(L)'
;ILVEPKYYMPIIPMVLVNGMNGIGTGFSTSIPKYDVKDIIRNMKRKIMKKSYLSLSPSVNGFKGKIIKLDNKNYLSKGVYELVNDTTIRITELPIGKWTDDYKKFLDSLLPEPKKSKSLENETHKEKKVKKYIRDYMNNSSDKEIDFTISFEKGFLNSLQWDEDENIDGIETFFKLTTTKGLSLKNIHLYNNKNQIKKYNSINEIFDEFYSERYSLYEKRKQYQLDKLYNDLVILSAKKKFINDVIDETIIIYKRKKSDIIKDLLKMGMNQVLNGKLVEKFVNDENTSSYDYLIKMSLYLFTEDEIEKLENQIQKLQKRHSELKKKTNEEI
;
A
#
# COMPACT_ATOMS: atom_id res chain seq x y z
N ILE A 1 -18.49 21.33 -5.62
CA ILE A 1 -17.05 21.17 -5.87
C ILE A 1 -16.62 19.89 -5.17
N LEU A 2 -16.12 18.92 -5.93
CA LEU A 2 -15.49 17.71 -5.37
C LEU A 2 -14.13 18.14 -4.79
N VAL A 3 -13.97 17.92 -3.49
CA VAL A 3 -12.71 18.19 -2.80
C VAL A 3 -11.98 16.85 -2.66
N GLU A 4 -10.75 16.79 -3.15
CA GLU A 4 -9.91 15.60 -2.98
C GLU A 4 -9.56 15.37 -1.50
N PRO A 5 -9.48 14.10 -1.06
CA PRO A 5 -9.00 13.80 0.29
C PRO A 5 -7.52 14.20 0.42
N LYS A 6 -7.11 14.56 1.63
CA LYS A 6 -5.73 14.93 1.94
C LYS A 6 -4.74 13.82 1.57
N TYR A 7 -5.15 12.57 1.75
CA TYR A 7 -4.42 11.36 1.36
C TYR A 7 -5.35 10.15 1.32
N TYR A 8 -4.92 9.11 0.61
CA TYR A 8 -5.60 7.82 0.57
C TYR A 8 -4.87 6.83 1.49
N MET A 9 -5.54 6.40 2.56
CA MET A 9 -4.96 5.43 3.49
C MET A 9 -5.14 4.00 2.96
N PRO A 10 -4.07 3.27 2.62
CA PRO A 10 -4.18 1.88 2.17
C PRO A 10 -4.56 0.94 3.32
N ILE A 11 -4.95 -0.30 2.99
CA ILE A 11 -5.35 -1.31 3.98
C ILE A 11 -4.13 -1.89 4.71
N ILE A 12 -2.99 -1.97 4.03
CA ILE A 12 -1.72 -2.49 4.53
C ILE A 12 -0.61 -1.46 4.28
N PRO A 13 0.51 -1.50 5.01
CA PRO A 13 1.61 -0.56 4.81
C PRO A 13 2.31 -0.79 3.46
N MET A 14 1.88 -0.07 2.42
CA MET A 14 2.35 -0.24 1.04
C MET A 14 3.85 0.01 0.87
N VAL A 15 4.48 0.78 1.74
CA VAL A 15 5.94 0.96 1.74
C VAL A 15 6.68 -0.35 1.95
N LEU A 16 6.12 -1.31 2.68
CA LEU A 16 6.71 -2.64 2.88
C LEU A 16 6.46 -3.57 1.69
N VAL A 17 5.36 -3.38 0.95
CA VAL A 17 5.05 -4.14 -0.26
C VAL A 17 5.97 -3.72 -1.41
N ASN A 18 6.05 -2.41 -1.64
CA ASN A 18 6.78 -1.85 -2.78
C ASN A 18 8.28 -1.71 -2.50
N GLY A 19 8.67 -1.70 -1.22
CA GLY A 19 9.99 -1.24 -0.82
C GLY A 19 10.16 0.26 -1.10
N MET A 20 11.27 0.81 -0.67
CA MET A 20 11.61 2.19 -0.93
C MET A 20 13.13 2.36 -0.99
N ASN A 21 13.60 3.10 -1.98
CA ASN A 21 14.98 3.55 -2.05
C ASN A 21 14.97 5.00 -2.51
N GLY A 22 15.48 5.89 -1.68
CA GLY A 22 15.44 7.32 -1.96
C GLY A 22 16.58 8.07 -1.28
N ILE A 23 17.03 9.13 -1.96
CA ILE A 23 18.08 10.02 -1.48
C ILE A 23 17.52 11.44 -1.53
N GLY A 24 17.60 12.15 -0.42
CA GLY A 24 17.24 13.56 -0.29
C GLY A 24 18.39 14.37 0.29
N THR A 25 18.23 15.67 0.42
CA THR A 25 19.21 16.54 1.05
C THR A 25 19.29 16.24 2.54
N GLY A 26 20.41 15.66 2.98
CA GLY A 26 20.66 15.31 4.37
C GLY A 26 20.00 14.03 4.87
N PHE A 27 19.15 13.38 4.05
CA PHE A 27 18.47 12.13 4.40
C PHE A 27 18.51 11.13 3.26
N SER A 28 18.52 9.86 3.62
CA SER A 28 18.30 8.77 2.68
C SER A 28 17.45 7.69 3.34
N THR A 29 16.81 6.83 2.54
CA THR A 29 16.06 5.69 3.03
C THR A 29 16.27 4.50 2.13
N SER A 30 16.32 3.31 2.71
CA SER A 30 16.36 2.05 1.99
C SER A 30 15.53 1.02 2.75
N ILE A 31 14.41 0.62 2.17
CA ILE A 31 13.47 -0.33 2.76
C ILE A 31 13.28 -1.46 1.75
N PRO A 32 13.63 -2.70 2.10
CA PRO A 32 13.40 -3.84 1.22
C PRO A 32 11.91 -4.14 1.05
N LYS A 33 11.58 -4.90 0.00
CA LYS A 33 10.25 -5.43 -0.24
C LYS A 33 9.99 -6.66 0.63
N TYR A 34 8.72 -6.87 0.98
CA TYR A 34 8.26 -8.02 1.75
C TYR A 34 7.06 -8.69 1.07
N ASP A 35 6.88 -9.97 1.31
CA ASP A 35 5.72 -10.70 0.80
C ASP A 35 4.41 -10.15 1.39
N VAL A 36 3.43 -9.92 0.52
CA VAL A 36 2.12 -9.35 0.90
C VAL A 36 1.39 -10.24 1.89
N LYS A 37 1.50 -11.57 1.76
CA LYS A 37 0.84 -12.53 2.66
C LYS A 37 1.41 -12.45 4.07
N ASP A 38 2.73 -12.24 4.19
CA ASP A 38 3.40 -12.10 5.48
C ASP A 38 3.07 -10.77 6.15
N ILE A 39 2.95 -9.70 5.37
CA ILE A 39 2.47 -8.40 5.85
C ILE A 39 1.04 -8.52 6.38
N ILE A 40 0.12 -9.13 5.60
CA ILE A 40 -1.27 -9.35 6.02
C ILE A 40 -1.33 -10.22 7.29
N ARG A 41 -0.51 -11.27 7.37
CA ARG A 41 -0.43 -12.15 8.54
C ARG A 41 -0.03 -11.36 9.79
N ASN A 42 0.96 -10.48 9.69
CA ASN A 42 1.41 -9.64 10.80
C ASN A 42 0.37 -8.58 11.18
N MET A 43 -0.32 -7.97 10.21
CA MET A 43 -1.44 -7.05 10.49
C MET A 43 -2.58 -7.77 11.25
N LYS A 44 -2.97 -8.97 10.82
CA LYS A 44 -3.96 -9.78 11.54
C LYS A 44 -3.51 -10.13 12.96
N ARG A 45 -2.22 -10.46 13.16
CA ARG A 45 -1.67 -10.72 14.49
C ARG A 45 -1.73 -9.50 15.39
N LYS A 46 -1.46 -8.30 14.86
CA LYS A 46 -1.59 -7.03 15.60
C LYS A 46 -3.02 -6.80 16.05
N ILE A 47 -4.01 -7.00 15.18
CA ILE A 47 -5.44 -6.90 15.52
C ILE A 47 -5.77 -7.86 16.68
N MET A 48 -5.24 -9.09 16.62
CA MET A 48 -5.42 -10.12 17.66
C MET A 48 -4.55 -9.90 18.91
N LYS A 49 -3.83 -8.78 19.01
CA LYS A 49 -2.90 -8.45 20.12
C LYS A 49 -1.79 -9.50 20.33
N LYS A 50 -1.38 -10.18 19.26
CA LYS A 50 -0.28 -11.16 19.24
C LYS A 50 1.03 -10.52 18.79
N SER A 51 2.17 -11.08 19.22
CA SER A 51 3.49 -10.65 18.76
C SER A 51 3.65 -10.81 17.24
N TYR A 52 4.44 -9.94 16.60
CA TYR A 52 4.78 -10.06 15.18
C TYR A 52 5.62 -11.32 14.90
N LEU A 53 5.43 -11.88 13.72
CA LEU A 53 6.34 -12.87 13.16
C LEU A 53 7.53 -12.13 12.50
N SER A 54 8.69 -12.78 12.53
CA SER A 54 9.86 -12.29 11.81
C SER A 54 9.55 -12.21 10.31
N LEU A 55 9.85 -11.05 9.71
CA LEU A 55 9.73 -10.85 8.28
C LEU A 55 11.11 -10.94 7.63
N SER A 56 11.19 -11.66 6.53
CA SER A 56 12.37 -11.67 5.65
C SER A 56 12.05 -10.89 4.37
N PRO A 57 12.99 -10.08 3.87
CA PRO A 57 12.83 -9.44 2.57
C PRO A 57 12.47 -10.46 1.49
N SER A 58 11.61 -10.09 0.58
CA SER A 58 11.16 -10.95 -0.52
C SER A 58 10.90 -10.11 -1.76
N VAL A 59 11.35 -10.60 -2.91
CA VAL A 59 11.12 -9.99 -4.21
C VAL A 59 10.39 -10.99 -5.08
N ASN A 60 9.23 -10.60 -5.57
CA ASN A 60 8.43 -11.48 -6.42
C ASN A 60 9.18 -11.83 -7.72
N GLY A 61 9.21 -13.13 -8.06
CA GLY A 61 9.90 -13.63 -9.24
C GLY A 61 11.41 -13.84 -9.07
N PHE A 62 12.01 -13.45 -7.96
CA PHE A 62 13.42 -13.71 -7.67
C PHE A 62 13.67 -15.20 -7.43
N LYS A 63 14.54 -15.80 -8.23
CA LYS A 63 14.88 -17.22 -8.19
C LYS A 63 16.02 -17.55 -7.22
N GLY A 64 16.77 -16.53 -6.77
CA GLY A 64 17.91 -16.67 -5.87
C GLY A 64 17.51 -16.83 -4.40
N LYS A 65 18.50 -16.77 -3.52
CA LYS A 65 18.29 -16.93 -2.07
C LYS A 65 18.55 -15.60 -1.34
N ILE A 66 17.76 -15.34 -0.30
CA ILE A 66 17.97 -14.24 0.63
C ILE A 66 18.32 -14.85 1.99
N ILE A 67 19.51 -14.57 2.49
CA ILE A 67 20.05 -15.13 3.74
C ILE A 67 20.14 -14.01 4.76
N LYS A 68 19.68 -14.26 5.98
CA LYS A 68 19.81 -13.33 7.09
C LYS A 68 21.24 -13.42 7.64
N LEU A 69 22.02 -12.33 7.59
CA LEU A 69 23.33 -12.25 8.19
C LEU A 69 23.27 -11.87 9.66
N ASP A 70 22.50 -10.82 9.95
CA ASP A 70 22.24 -10.34 11.31
C ASP A 70 20.84 -9.72 11.43
N ASN A 71 20.55 -9.04 12.52
CA ASN A 71 19.23 -8.44 12.76
C ASN A 71 18.86 -7.31 11.80
N LYS A 72 19.83 -6.75 11.08
CA LYS A 72 19.62 -5.58 10.21
C LYS A 72 20.13 -5.77 8.78
N ASN A 73 20.84 -6.87 8.50
CA ASN A 73 21.43 -7.10 7.20
C ASN A 73 21.00 -8.45 6.64
N TYR A 74 20.72 -8.46 5.35
CA TYR A 74 20.45 -9.65 4.57
C TYR A 74 21.38 -9.69 3.36
N LEU A 75 21.72 -10.91 2.93
CA LEU A 75 22.51 -11.19 1.74
C LEU A 75 21.61 -11.77 0.68
N SER A 76 21.63 -11.21 -0.52
CA SER A 76 21.01 -11.77 -1.70
C SER A 76 22.06 -12.54 -2.48
N LYS A 77 21.73 -13.76 -2.89
CA LYS A 77 22.54 -14.63 -3.75
C LYS A 77 21.84 -14.85 -5.08
N GLY A 78 22.57 -14.67 -6.17
CA GLY A 78 22.14 -15.09 -7.50
C GLY A 78 22.12 -16.61 -7.65
N VAL A 79 21.86 -17.10 -8.86
CA VAL A 79 21.85 -18.52 -9.18
C VAL A 79 22.80 -18.76 -10.34
N TYR A 80 23.68 -19.75 -10.18
CA TYR A 80 24.52 -20.25 -11.25
C TYR A 80 24.52 -21.77 -11.29
N GLU A 81 24.86 -22.34 -12.42
CA GLU A 81 25.00 -23.76 -12.71
C GLU A 81 26.37 -24.03 -13.31
N LEU A 82 27.01 -25.10 -12.86
CA LEU A 82 28.22 -25.63 -13.50
C LEU A 82 27.79 -26.46 -14.71
N VAL A 83 28.07 -25.96 -15.93
CA VAL A 83 27.77 -26.70 -17.17
C VAL A 83 28.85 -27.75 -17.40
N ASN A 84 30.12 -27.38 -17.18
CA ASN A 84 31.30 -28.26 -17.24
C ASN A 84 32.48 -27.58 -16.52
N ASP A 85 33.66 -28.21 -16.52
CA ASP A 85 34.88 -27.74 -15.85
C ASP A 85 35.39 -26.37 -16.30
N THR A 86 34.87 -25.86 -17.43
CA THR A 86 35.31 -24.58 -18.04
C THR A 86 34.16 -23.62 -18.34
N THR A 87 32.92 -23.95 -17.91
CA THR A 87 31.74 -23.15 -18.27
C THR A 87 30.74 -23.13 -17.13
N ILE A 88 30.31 -21.93 -16.78
CA ILE A 88 29.16 -21.72 -15.87
C ILE A 88 28.02 -21.01 -16.62
N ARG A 89 26.81 -21.26 -16.16
CA ARG A 89 25.61 -20.54 -16.60
C ARG A 89 24.99 -19.82 -15.40
N ILE A 90 24.77 -18.52 -15.53
CA ILE A 90 24.15 -17.69 -14.50
C ILE A 90 22.71 -17.43 -14.92
N THR A 91 21.76 -17.87 -14.11
CA THR A 91 20.31 -17.79 -14.39
C THR A 91 19.57 -16.79 -13.51
N GLU A 92 20.25 -16.20 -12.50
CA GLU A 92 19.74 -15.13 -11.67
C GLU A 92 20.86 -14.26 -11.12
N LEU A 93 20.65 -12.93 -11.13
CA LEU A 93 21.56 -11.98 -10.51
C LEU A 93 21.08 -11.59 -9.12
N PRO A 94 21.99 -11.18 -8.19
CA PRO A 94 21.59 -10.68 -6.89
C PRO A 94 20.68 -9.45 -6.99
N ILE A 95 19.78 -9.29 -6.04
CA ILE A 95 18.82 -8.18 -5.98
C ILE A 95 19.56 -6.82 -6.06
N GLY A 96 19.11 -5.97 -6.97
CA GLY A 96 19.70 -4.64 -7.19
C GLY A 96 20.93 -4.62 -8.06
N LYS A 97 21.32 -5.75 -8.69
CA LYS A 97 22.27 -5.80 -9.79
C LYS A 97 21.54 -5.82 -11.13
N TRP A 98 21.83 -4.82 -11.95
CA TRP A 98 21.22 -4.70 -13.28
C TRP A 98 22.01 -5.45 -14.33
N THR A 99 21.33 -6.02 -15.32
CA THR A 99 21.91 -6.80 -16.41
C THR A 99 22.99 -6.02 -17.17
N ASP A 100 22.75 -4.73 -17.46
CA ASP A 100 23.70 -3.89 -18.17
C ASP A 100 24.98 -3.62 -17.36
N ASP A 101 24.86 -3.40 -16.05
CA ASP A 101 26.03 -3.21 -15.18
C ASP A 101 26.81 -4.52 -15.02
N TYR A 102 26.07 -5.64 -15.01
CA TYR A 102 26.72 -6.95 -14.95
C TYR A 102 27.45 -7.27 -16.24
N LYS A 103 26.88 -6.93 -17.40
CA LYS A 103 27.55 -7.03 -18.70
C LYS A 103 28.85 -6.22 -18.72
N LYS A 104 28.85 -4.95 -18.31
CA LYS A 104 30.07 -4.13 -18.20
C LYS A 104 31.12 -4.77 -17.27
N PHE A 105 30.68 -5.38 -16.19
CA PHE A 105 31.57 -6.13 -15.32
C PHE A 105 32.21 -7.32 -16.03
N LEU A 106 31.43 -8.16 -16.77
CA LEU A 106 31.98 -9.26 -17.55
C LEU A 106 32.91 -8.78 -18.66
N ASP A 107 32.56 -7.70 -19.37
CA ASP A 107 33.43 -7.07 -20.37
C ASP A 107 34.80 -6.68 -19.78
N SER A 108 34.83 -6.22 -18.54
CA SER A 108 36.09 -5.88 -17.85
C SER A 108 36.97 -7.08 -17.53
N LEU A 109 36.42 -8.28 -17.53
CA LEU A 109 37.14 -9.54 -17.29
C LEU A 109 37.66 -10.20 -18.57
N LEU A 110 37.19 -9.77 -19.75
CA LEU A 110 37.66 -10.29 -21.03
C LEU A 110 39.11 -9.85 -21.34
N PRO A 111 39.85 -10.65 -22.10
CA PRO A 111 41.14 -10.23 -22.61
C PRO A 111 40.98 -9.05 -23.58
N GLU A 112 41.88 -8.05 -23.48
CA GLU A 112 41.89 -6.98 -24.47
C GLU A 112 42.18 -7.51 -25.86
N PRO A 113 41.47 -7.04 -26.91
CA PRO A 113 41.83 -7.37 -28.25
C PRO A 113 43.28 -6.92 -28.47
N LYS A 114 44.12 -7.83 -29.01
CA LYS A 114 45.50 -7.51 -29.34
C LYS A 114 45.55 -6.32 -30.30
N LYS A 115 45.73 -5.12 -29.79
CA LYS A 115 46.04 -3.96 -30.62
C LYS A 115 47.34 -4.25 -31.35
N SER A 116 47.35 -4.13 -32.68
CA SER A 116 48.55 -4.14 -33.50
C SER A 116 49.56 -3.17 -32.88
N LYS A 117 50.78 -3.64 -32.65
CA LYS A 117 51.89 -2.91 -32.05
C LYS A 117 52.08 -1.56 -32.76
N SER A 118 51.74 -0.47 -32.12
CA SER A 118 52.37 0.82 -32.31
C SER A 118 53.33 1.06 -31.13
N LEU A 119 54.59 1.23 -31.46
CA LEU A 119 55.65 1.56 -30.54
C LEU A 119 55.38 2.90 -29.85
N GLU A 120 55.01 2.87 -28.58
CA GLU A 120 55.20 4.04 -27.70
C GLU A 120 55.43 3.58 -26.24
N ASN A 121 56.39 4.21 -25.63
CA ASN A 121 57.02 3.97 -24.34
C ASN A 121 56.08 3.70 -23.17
N GLU A 122 56.16 2.50 -22.59
CA GLU A 122 55.52 2.14 -21.35
C GLU A 122 56.35 2.58 -20.14
N THR A 123 55.92 3.62 -19.48
CA THR A 123 56.27 3.93 -18.09
C THR A 123 55.00 4.01 -17.29
N HIS A 124 54.46 2.89 -16.88
CA HIS A 124 53.67 2.73 -15.68
C HIS A 124 53.44 1.22 -15.43
N LYS A 125 53.79 0.76 -14.23
CA LYS A 125 53.54 -0.58 -13.73
C LYS A 125 52.02 -0.79 -13.55
N GLU A 126 51.30 -1.07 -14.61
CA GLU A 126 49.96 -1.63 -14.50
C GLU A 126 50.09 -3.08 -14.03
N LYS A 127 49.52 -3.39 -12.86
CA LYS A 127 49.33 -4.76 -12.40
C LYS A 127 48.61 -5.51 -13.50
N LYS A 128 49.24 -6.43 -14.21
CA LYS A 128 48.61 -7.38 -15.15
C LYS A 128 47.56 -8.15 -14.37
N VAL A 129 46.30 -7.72 -14.46
CA VAL A 129 45.14 -8.49 -13.98
C VAL A 129 45.12 -9.72 -14.87
N LYS A 130 45.39 -10.91 -14.31
CA LYS A 130 45.24 -12.17 -15.04
C LYS A 130 43.76 -12.25 -15.47
N LYS A 131 43.50 -12.22 -16.78
CA LYS A 131 42.18 -12.28 -17.36
C LYS A 131 41.82 -13.76 -17.50
N TYR A 132 40.84 -14.19 -16.72
CA TYR A 132 40.51 -15.60 -16.55
C TYR A 132 39.33 -16.06 -17.42
N ILE A 133 38.54 -15.12 -17.96
CA ILE A 133 37.41 -15.39 -18.81
C ILE A 133 37.84 -15.41 -20.27
N ARG A 134 37.47 -16.43 -21.00
CA ARG A 134 37.70 -16.53 -22.45
C ARG A 134 36.67 -15.73 -23.23
N ASP A 135 35.41 -16.01 -22.94
CA ASP A 135 34.26 -15.43 -23.63
C ASP A 135 33.00 -15.59 -22.78
N TYR A 136 31.96 -14.82 -23.08
CA TYR A 136 30.63 -15.03 -22.52
C TYR A 136 29.54 -14.75 -23.55
N MET A 137 28.41 -15.47 -23.43
CA MET A 137 27.19 -15.24 -24.18
C MET A 137 26.13 -14.67 -23.24
N ASN A 138 25.45 -13.63 -23.71
CA ASN A 138 24.31 -13.04 -23.02
C ASN A 138 23.03 -13.34 -23.79
N ASN A 139 22.23 -14.28 -23.29
CA ASN A 139 20.91 -14.64 -23.83
C ASN A 139 19.78 -14.12 -22.94
N SER A 140 20.09 -13.16 -22.04
CA SER A 140 19.07 -12.57 -21.15
C SER A 140 18.01 -11.82 -21.92
N SER A 141 16.78 -11.92 -21.44
CA SER A 141 15.62 -11.16 -21.92
C SER A 141 15.20 -10.10 -20.87
N ASP A 142 14.12 -9.37 -21.13
CA ASP A 142 13.54 -8.43 -20.17
C ASP A 142 13.03 -9.12 -18.89
N LYS A 143 12.81 -10.43 -18.93
CA LYS A 143 12.24 -11.21 -17.83
C LYS A 143 13.17 -12.24 -17.23
N GLU A 144 14.18 -12.67 -17.96
CA GLU A 144 15.05 -13.77 -17.57
C GLU A 144 16.51 -13.43 -17.76
N ILE A 145 17.32 -13.82 -16.79
CA ILE A 145 18.77 -13.69 -16.82
C ILE A 145 19.34 -15.00 -17.37
N ASP A 146 20.24 -14.89 -18.35
CA ASP A 146 20.96 -16.03 -18.91
C ASP A 146 22.33 -15.59 -19.48
N PHE A 147 23.36 -15.76 -18.66
CA PHE A 147 24.76 -15.56 -19.04
C PHE A 147 25.50 -16.89 -19.03
N THR A 148 26.06 -17.30 -20.15
CA THR A 148 26.95 -18.45 -20.25
C THR A 148 28.38 -17.96 -20.35
N ILE A 149 29.26 -18.32 -19.41
CA ILE A 149 30.62 -17.80 -19.27
C ILE A 149 31.60 -18.95 -19.41
N SER A 150 32.56 -18.80 -20.32
CA SER A 150 33.62 -19.77 -20.58
C SER A 150 34.98 -19.25 -20.08
N PHE A 151 35.77 -20.10 -19.45
CA PHE A 151 37.06 -19.73 -18.87
C PHE A 151 38.16 -20.78 -19.12
N GLU A 152 39.37 -20.47 -18.68
CA GLU A 152 40.54 -21.34 -18.81
C GLU A 152 40.37 -22.61 -17.94
N LYS A 153 40.83 -23.74 -18.46
CA LYS A 153 40.83 -25.01 -17.72
C LYS A 153 41.61 -24.88 -16.40
N GLY A 154 40.98 -25.37 -15.31
CA GLY A 154 41.57 -25.29 -13.98
C GLY A 154 41.31 -23.99 -13.22
N PHE A 155 40.66 -23.00 -13.85
CA PHE A 155 40.37 -21.73 -13.20
C PHE A 155 39.39 -21.92 -12.01
N LEU A 156 38.33 -22.72 -12.17
CA LEU A 156 37.36 -22.99 -11.10
C LEU A 156 38.05 -23.60 -9.87
N ASN A 157 39.00 -24.51 -10.06
CA ASN A 157 39.72 -25.14 -8.96
C ASN A 157 40.66 -24.17 -8.21
N SER A 158 40.97 -23.01 -8.82
CA SER A 158 41.74 -21.96 -8.16
C SER A 158 40.92 -21.03 -7.28
N LEU A 159 39.57 -21.07 -7.37
CA LEU A 159 38.71 -20.28 -6.55
C LEU A 159 38.49 -20.98 -5.20
N GLN A 160 38.98 -20.33 -4.14
CA GLN A 160 38.90 -20.84 -2.78
C GLN A 160 37.41 -20.81 -2.33
N TRP A 161 37.00 -21.88 -1.66
CA TRP A 161 35.72 -21.99 -0.98
C TRP A 161 35.89 -21.48 0.45
N ASP A 162 35.13 -20.46 0.82
CA ASP A 162 35.10 -19.99 2.20
C ASP A 162 33.88 -20.63 2.86
N GLU A 163 34.09 -21.76 3.53
CA GLU A 163 33.02 -22.55 4.16
C GLU A 163 32.28 -21.81 5.27
N ASP A 164 32.97 -20.85 5.94
CA ASP A 164 32.45 -20.15 7.11
C ASP A 164 31.42 -19.05 6.76
N GLU A 165 31.46 -18.50 5.55
CA GLU A 165 30.58 -17.38 5.15
C GLU A 165 29.35 -17.77 4.33
N ASN A 166 29.08 -19.06 4.09
CA ASN A 166 28.03 -19.52 3.17
C ASN A 166 28.13 -18.90 1.76
N ILE A 167 29.30 -18.45 1.36
CA ILE A 167 29.59 -17.82 0.07
C ILE A 167 30.76 -18.58 -0.57
N ASP A 168 30.55 -19.12 -1.76
CA ASP A 168 31.63 -19.81 -2.46
C ASP A 168 32.50 -18.87 -3.30
N GLY A 169 33.67 -19.37 -3.71
CA GLY A 169 34.63 -18.59 -4.49
C GLY A 169 34.09 -18.14 -5.85
N ILE A 170 33.17 -18.89 -6.46
CA ILE A 170 32.49 -18.53 -7.70
C ILE A 170 31.56 -17.35 -7.47
N GLU A 171 30.72 -17.44 -6.42
CA GLU A 171 29.82 -16.35 -6.03
C GLU A 171 30.57 -15.05 -5.73
N THR A 172 31.72 -15.15 -5.07
CA THR A 172 32.57 -14.00 -4.76
C THR A 172 33.19 -13.41 -6.02
N PHE A 173 33.84 -14.25 -6.84
CA PHE A 173 34.53 -13.78 -8.06
C PHE A 173 33.56 -13.15 -9.06
N PHE A 174 32.45 -13.83 -9.33
CA PHE A 174 31.43 -13.35 -10.27
C PHE A 174 30.46 -12.35 -9.64
N LYS A 175 30.70 -11.93 -8.41
CA LYS A 175 29.87 -10.95 -7.68
C LYS A 175 28.41 -11.35 -7.67
N LEU A 176 28.13 -12.62 -7.44
CA LEU A 176 26.76 -13.18 -7.35
C LEU A 176 26.13 -13.03 -5.96
N THR A 177 26.74 -12.20 -5.11
CA THR A 177 26.20 -11.86 -3.79
C THR A 177 26.15 -10.35 -3.57
N THR A 178 25.17 -9.87 -2.82
CA THR A 178 25.09 -8.47 -2.41
C THR A 178 24.22 -8.26 -1.18
N THR A 179 24.59 -7.29 -0.36
CA THR A 179 23.75 -6.77 0.75
C THR A 179 23.03 -5.47 0.36
N LYS A 180 23.29 -4.95 -0.84
CA LYS A 180 22.76 -3.66 -1.30
C LYS A 180 21.23 -3.72 -1.40
N GLY A 181 20.54 -2.73 -0.82
CA GLY A 181 19.09 -2.64 -0.83
C GLY A 181 18.36 -3.58 0.14
N LEU A 182 19.09 -4.37 0.92
CA LEU A 182 18.56 -5.35 1.87
C LEU A 182 18.95 -5.04 3.33
N SER A 183 19.45 -3.84 3.61
CA SER A 183 19.82 -3.41 4.95
C SER A 183 18.68 -2.63 5.61
N LEU A 184 18.41 -2.94 6.87
CA LEU A 184 17.42 -2.26 7.71
C LEU A 184 18.03 -1.15 8.59
N LYS A 185 19.25 -0.69 8.25
CA LYS A 185 19.96 0.34 9.04
C LYS A 185 19.45 1.75 8.76
N ASN A 186 18.91 1.98 7.58
CA ASN A 186 18.56 3.31 7.09
C ASN A 186 17.09 3.37 6.67
N ILE A 187 16.20 3.47 7.65
CA ILE A 187 14.76 3.55 7.44
C ILE A 187 14.29 4.93 7.89
N HIS A 188 14.03 5.82 6.94
CA HIS A 188 13.43 7.13 7.21
C HIS A 188 12.15 7.27 6.41
N LEU A 189 11.06 7.63 7.06
CA LEU A 189 9.74 7.86 6.46
C LEU A 189 9.11 9.13 7.02
N TYR A 190 8.18 9.70 6.30
CA TYR A 190 7.32 10.73 6.84
C TYR A 190 6.26 10.11 7.76
N ASN A 191 6.10 10.68 8.94
CA ASN A 191 5.01 10.34 9.84
C ASN A 191 3.71 11.05 9.42
N ASN A 192 2.61 10.79 10.14
CA ASN A 192 1.30 11.43 9.91
C ASN A 192 1.28 12.96 10.06
N LYS A 193 2.33 13.54 10.67
CA LYS A 193 2.53 15.00 10.81
C LYS A 193 3.43 15.58 9.72
N ASN A 194 3.78 14.82 8.68
CA ASN A 194 4.71 15.19 7.62
C ASN A 194 6.13 15.55 8.12
N GLN A 195 6.56 14.90 9.20
CA GLN A 195 7.91 15.04 9.75
C GLN A 195 8.72 13.79 9.40
N ILE A 196 9.98 13.97 9.03
CA ILE A 196 10.90 12.85 8.80
C ILE A 196 11.18 12.16 10.12
N LYS A 197 10.93 10.85 10.17
CA LYS A 197 11.16 10.01 11.35
C LYS A 197 12.04 8.83 10.97
N LYS A 198 13.04 8.54 11.80
CA LYS A 198 13.84 7.32 11.71
C LYS A 198 13.12 6.18 12.42
N TYR A 199 13.07 5.03 11.76
CA TYR A 199 12.52 3.78 12.32
C TYR A 199 13.66 2.81 12.57
N ASN A 200 13.66 2.17 13.72
CA ASN A 200 14.70 1.23 14.12
C ASN A 200 14.37 -0.22 13.71
N SER A 201 13.10 -0.48 13.41
CA SER A 201 12.61 -1.78 12.99
C SER A 201 11.37 -1.68 12.10
N ILE A 202 11.09 -2.73 11.36
CA ILE A 202 9.85 -2.87 10.58
C ILE A 202 8.61 -2.89 11.47
N ASN A 203 8.74 -3.42 12.70
CA ASN A 203 7.63 -3.46 13.65
C ASN A 203 7.13 -2.07 14.04
N GLU A 204 8.02 -1.08 14.17
CA GLU A 204 7.63 0.30 14.44
C GLU A 204 6.79 0.89 13.30
N ILE A 205 7.07 0.50 12.04
CA ILE A 205 6.26 0.90 10.89
C ILE A 205 4.85 0.28 10.99
N PHE A 206 4.75 -1.00 11.35
CA PHE A 206 3.47 -1.64 11.59
C PHE A 206 2.67 -0.97 12.71
N ASP A 207 3.32 -0.64 13.82
CA ASP A 207 2.66 -0.03 14.97
C ASP A 207 2.10 1.35 14.64
N GLU A 208 2.88 2.19 13.98
CA GLU A 208 2.43 3.53 13.58
C GLU A 208 1.33 3.45 12.52
N PHE A 209 1.50 2.61 11.50
CA PHE A 209 0.48 2.38 10.48
C PHE A 209 -0.83 1.87 11.09
N TYR A 210 -0.76 0.89 11.98
CA TYR A 210 -1.93 0.33 12.65
C TYR A 210 -2.67 1.38 13.47
N SER A 211 -1.96 2.15 14.27
CA SER A 211 -2.54 3.22 15.11
C SER A 211 -3.31 4.22 14.26
N GLU A 212 -2.72 4.69 13.17
CA GLU A 212 -3.34 5.65 12.26
C GLU A 212 -4.55 5.04 11.55
N ARG A 213 -4.41 3.83 11.01
CA ARG A 213 -5.48 3.13 10.33
C ARG A 213 -6.66 2.82 11.26
N TYR A 214 -6.38 2.40 12.49
CA TYR A 214 -7.40 2.11 13.50
C TYR A 214 -8.23 3.36 13.83
N SER A 215 -7.57 4.51 14.03
CA SER A 215 -8.27 5.79 14.28
C SER A 215 -9.19 6.20 13.12
N LEU A 216 -8.79 5.87 11.88
CA LEU A 216 -9.63 6.12 10.70
C LEU A 216 -10.86 5.20 10.64
N TYR A 217 -10.76 3.96 11.13
CA TYR A 217 -11.94 3.08 11.24
C TYR A 217 -12.95 3.61 12.26
N GLU A 218 -12.52 4.16 13.39
CA GLU A 218 -13.39 4.82 14.35
C GLU A 218 -14.14 5.99 13.72
N LYS A 219 -13.42 6.89 13.04
CA LYS A 219 -14.01 8.03 12.34
C LYS A 219 -14.98 7.58 11.24
N ARG A 220 -14.63 6.54 10.48
CA ARG A 220 -15.48 5.95 9.45
C ARG A 220 -16.77 5.37 10.03
N LYS A 221 -16.67 4.62 11.13
CA LYS A 221 -17.82 4.07 11.83
C LYS A 221 -18.76 5.18 12.27
N GLN A 222 -18.25 6.20 12.95
CA GLN A 222 -19.05 7.34 13.40
C GLN A 222 -19.73 8.04 12.23
N TYR A 223 -19.01 8.36 11.17
CA TYR A 223 -19.58 8.95 9.96
C TYR A 223 -20.72 8.10 9.35
N GLN A 224 -20.54 6.78 9.31
CA GLN A 224 -21.57 5.88 8.78
C GLN A 224 -22.81 5.82 9.70
N LEU A 225 -22.62 5.83 11.02
CA LEU A 225 -23.71 5.90 12.00
C LEU A 225 -24.49 7.21 11.88
N ASP A 226 -23.78 8.34 11.80
CA ASP A 226 -24.41 9.66 11.64
C ASP A 226 -25.18 9.77 10.33
N LYS A 227 -24.64 9.22 9.24
CA LYS A 227 -25.32 9.16 7.95
C LYS A 227 -26.59 8.31 8.03
N LEU A 228 -26.51 7.10 8.57
CA LEU A 228 -27.67 6.22 8.73
C LEU A 228 -28.73 6.85 9.64
N TYR A 229 -28.33 7.53 10.71
CA TYR A 229 -29.25 8.25 11.58
C TYR A 229 -29.93 9.41 10.85
N ASN A 230 -29.18 10.21 10.10
CA ASN A 230 -29.71 11.29 9.27
C ASN A 230 -30.75 10.78 8.27
N ASP A 231 -30.44 9.70 7.55
CA ASP A 231 -31.36 9.09 6.58
C ASP A 231 -32.63 8.55 7.26
N LEU A 232 -32.51 7.93 8.43
CA LEU A 232 -33.61 7.45 9.25
C LEU A 232 -34.55 8.57 9.65
N VAL A 233 -34.04 9.67 10.16
CA VAL A 233 -34.83 10.82 10.59
C VAL A 233 -35.55 11.46 9.41
N ILE A 234 -34.88 11.62 8.27
CA ILE A 234 -35.47 12.17 7.06
C ILE A 234 -36.65 11.28 6.57
N LEU A 235 -36.44 9.96 6.49
CA LEU A 235 -37.51 9.05 6.04
C LEU A 235 -38.66 8.99 7.03
N SER A 236 -38.37 8.99 8.33
CA SER A 236 -39.41 9.02 9.37
C SER A 236 -40.22 10.32 9.32
N ALA A 237 -39.56 11.46 9.07
CA ALA A 237 -40.25 12.74 8.91
C ALA A 237 -41.10 12.77 7.64
N LYS A 238 -40.66 12.19 6.52
CA LYS A 238 -41.46 12.05 5.30
C LYS A 238 -42.70 11.17 5.55
N LYS A 239 -42.50 10.00 6.17
CA LYS A 239 -43.63 9.11 6.52
C LYS A 239 -44.65 9.83 7.39
N LYS A 240 -44.17 10.51 8.47
CA LYS A 240 -45.06 11.27 9.35
C LYS A 240 -45.81 12.36 8.61
N PHE A 241 -45.13 13.13 7.74
CA PHE A 241 -45.76 14.19 6.94
C PHE A 241 -46.86 13.63 5.99
N ILE A 242 -46.60 12.50 5.34
CA ILE A 242 -47.59 11.85 4.48
C ILE A 242 -48.83 11.46 5.29
N ASN A 243 -48.67 10.82 6.45
CA ASN A 243 -49.78 10.45 7.32
C ASN A 243 -50.52 11.69 7.79
N ASP A 244 -49.84 12.72 8.28
CA ASP A 244 -50.45 13.95 8.76
C ASP A 244 -51.29 14.68 7.68
N VAL A 245 -50.89 14.52 6.39
CA VAL A 245 -51.66 15.06 5.24
C VAL A 245 -52.86 14.17 4.91
N ILE A 246 -52.74 12.84 4.95
CA ILE A 246 -53.84 11.90 4.70
C ILE A 246 -54.90 12.02 5.78
N ASP A 247 -54.47 12.16 7.04
CA ASP A 247 -55.34 12.31 8.21
C ASP A 247 -55.92 13.74 8.36
N GLU A 248 -55.66 14.62 7.35
CA GLU A 248 -56.05 16.04 7.32
C GLU A 248 -55.56 16.87 8.51
N THR A 249 -54.57 16.37 9.28
CA THR A 249 -53.91 17.10 10.37
C THR A 249 -53.10 18.29 9.82
N ILE A 250 -52.55 18.16 8.61
CA ILE A 250 -51.95 19.22 7.84
C ILE A 250 -52.67 19.39 6.51
N ILE A 251 -53.21 20.59 6.28
CA ILE A 251 -53.83 20.93 5.00
C ILE A 251 -52.81 21.70 4.17
N ILE A 252 -52.46 21.18 2.98
CA ILE A 252 -51.44 21.77 2.09
C ILE A 252 -52.03 22.53 0.90
N TYR A 253 -53.25 22.22 0.47
CA TYR A 253 -53.87 22.82 -0.70
C TYR A 253 -54.60 24.15 -0.36
N LYS A 254 -54.54 25.08 -1.31
CA LYS A 254 -55.13 26.43 -1.18
C LYS A 254 -54.53 27.26 -0.03
N ARG A 255 -53.28 26.97 0.42
CA ARG A 255 -52.59 27.68 1.49
C ARG A 255 -51.25 28.30 0.99
N LYS A 256 -50.80 29.35 1.68
CA LYS A 256 -49.49 29.92 1.42
C LYS A 256 -48.38 29.03 1.99
N LYS A 257 -47.25 28.96 1.28
CA LYS A 257 -46.07 28.19 1.74
C LYS A 257 -45.64 28.57 3.16
N SER A 258 -45.69 29.88 3.50
CA SER A 258 -45.31 30.38 4.84
C SER A 258 -46.20 29.80 5.95
N ASP A 259 -47.50 29.63 5.70
CA ASP A 259 -48.43 29.09 6.72
C ASP A 259 -48.22 27.59 6.92
N ILE A 260 -47.91 26.86 5.86
CA ILE A 260 -47.55 25.44 5.97
C ILE A 260 -46.23 25.29 6.77
N ILE A 261 -45.21 26.14 6.51
CA ILE A 261 -43.95 26.13 7.28
C ILE A 261 -44.20 26.42 8.77
N LYS A 262 -45.12 27.34 9.11
CA LYS A 262 -45.47 27.61 10.52
C LYS A 262 -46.05 26.39 11.20
N ASP A 263 -46.92 25.65 10.51
CA ASP A 263 -47.52 24.43 11.08
C ASP A 263 -46.45 23.33 11.25
N LEU A 264 -45.53 23.14 10.27
CA LEU A 264 -44.42 22.18 10.39
C LEU A 264 -43.50 22.53 11.55
N LEU A 265 -43.23 23.84 11.76
CA LEU A 265 -42.48 24.32 12.93
C LEU A 265 -43.19 24.02 14.26
N LYS A 266 -44.49 24.30 14.35
CA LYS A 266 -45.29 23.99 15.56
C LYS A 266 -45.33 22.50 15.87
N MET A 267 -45.38 21.65 14.85
CA MET A 267 -45.36 20.19 14.97
C MET A 267 -43.98 19.62 15.28
N GLY A 268 -42.96 20.44 15.35
CA GLY A 268 -41.57 20.01 15.64
C GLY A 268 -40.99 19.12 14.57
N MET A 269 -41.39 19.31 13.29
CA MET A 269 -40.82 18.57 12.19
C MET A 269 -39.33 18.93 11.98
N ASN A 270 -38.53 17.93 11.67
CA ASN A 270 -37.11 18.11 11.48
C ASN A 270 -36.79 18.97 10.25
N GLN A 271 -35.88 19.92 10.42
CA GLN A 271 -35.37 20.78 9.33
C GLN A 271 -34.20 20.08 8.62
N VAL A 272 -34.19 20.13 7.27
CA VAL A 272 -33.16 19.52 6.43
C VAL A 272 -32.65 20.54 5.42
N LEU A 273 -31.34 20.80 5.42
CA LEU A 273 -30.67 21.61 4.42
C LEU A 273 -29.59 20.81 3.70
N ASN A 274 -29.59 20.83 2.37
CA ASN A 274 -28.63 20.07 1.55
C ASN A 274 -28.55 18.57 1.91
N GLY A 275 -29.70 17.96 2.27
CA GLY A 275 -29.78 16.55 2.62
C GLY A 275 -29.25 16.21 4.03
N LYS A 276 -28.97 17.21 4.89
CA LYS A 276 -28.54 17.01 6.26
C LYS A 276 -29.50 17.66 7.25
N LEU A 277 -29.68 17.00 8.39
CA LEU A 277 -30.42 17.57 9.51
C LEU A 277 -29.76 18.87 10.00
N VAL A 278 -30.60 19.85 10.34
CA VAL A 278 -30.16 21.12 10.90
C VAL A 278 -30.05 20.96 12.41
N GLU A 279 -28.86 21.18 12.98
CA GLU A 279 -28.61 21.01 14.42
C GLU A 279 -29.32 22.07 15.29
N LYS A 280 -29.51 23.28 14.76
CA LYS A 280 -30.23 24.37 15.45
C LYS A 280 -31.43 24.80 14.63
N PHE A 281 -32.60 24.70 15.22
CA PHE A 281 -33.84 25.14 14.58
C PHE A 281 -33.73 26.62 14.12
N VAL A 282 -34.03 26.87 12.85
CA VAL A 282 -34.09 28.21 12.28
C VAL A 282 -35.53 28.60 12.22
N ASN A 283 -35.95 29.58 13.01
CA ASN A 283 -37.29 30.15 13.03
C ASN A 283 -37.44 31.20 11.90
N ASP A 284 -37.22 30.75 10.63
CA ASP A 284 -37.45 31.60 9.46
C ASP A 284 -38.59 31.01 8.61
N GLU A 285 -39.65 31.78 8.45
CA GLU A 285 -40.83 31.41 7.67
C GLU A 285 -40.56 31.24 6.17
N ASN A 286 -39.48 31.79 5.68
CA ASN A 286 -39.00 31.67 4.30
C ASN A 286 -37.93 30.60 4.09
N THR A 287 -37.62 29.81 5.10
CA THR A 287 -36.58 28.82 5.02
C THR A 287 -36.86 27.73 3.98
N SER A 288 -35.84 27.29 3.25
CA SER A 288 -35.89 26.11 2.36
C SER A 288 -35.73 24.79 3.12
N SER A 289 -35.61 24.83 4.44
CA SER A 289 -35.32 23.65 5.27
C SER A 289 -36.43 22.60 5.29
N TYR A 290 -37.65 22.95 4.88
CA TYR A 290 -38.78 22.03 4.74
C TYR A 290 -39.12 21.66 3.27
N ASP A 291 -38.33 22.14 2.32
CA ASP A 291 -38.55 21.85 0.90
C ASP A 291 -38.57 20.34 0.59
N TYR A 292 -37.88 19.53 1.38
CA TYR A 292 -37.87 18.05 1.26
C TYR A 292 -39.22 17.39 1.57
N LEU A 293 -40.11 18.08 2.27
CA LEU A 293 -41.50 17.68 2.54
C LEU A 293 -42.46 18.37 1.55
N ILE A 294 -42.39 19.71 1.45
CA ILE A 294 -43.36 20.52 0.70
C ILE A 294 -43.30 20.27 -0.82
N LYS A 295 -42.11 19.91 -1.36
CA LYS A 295 -41.92 19.60 -2.79
C LYS A 295 -42.16 18.13 -3.14
N MET A 296 -42.77 17.35 -2.25
CA MET A 296 -43.11 15.95 -2.55
C MET A 296 -44.21 15.87 -3.60
N SER A 297 -44.08 14.91 -4.52
CA SER A 297 -45.10 14.68 -5.56
C SER A 297 -46.36 14.06 -4.99
N LEU A 298 -47.53 14.44 -5.51
CA LEU A 298 -48.84 13.97 -5.03
C LEU A 298 -49.01 12.44 -5.02
N TYR A 299 -48.41 11.72 -5.98
CA TYR A 299 -48.49 10.26 -6.04
C TYR A 299 -47.78 9.56 -4.86
N LEU A 300 -46.97 10.28 -4.08
CA LEU A 300 -46.29 9.75 -2.89
C LEU A 300 -47.25 9.66 -1.67
N PHE A 301 -48.41 10.28 -1.75
CA PHE A 301 -49.44 10.23 -0.69
C PHE A 301 -50.35 9.04 -0.87
N THR A 302 -49.81 7.82 -0.95
CA THR A 302 -50.51 6.56 -1.14
C THR A 302 -50.11 5.55 -0.07
N GLU A 303 -50.99 4.60 0.24
CA GLU A 303 -50.71 3.52 1.19
C GLU A 303 -49.49 2.70 0.78
N ASP A 304 -49.36 2.40 -0.52
CA ASP A 304 -48.22 1.66 -1.07
C ASP A 304 -46.86 2.35 -0.79
N GLU A 305 -46.83 3.69 -0.83
CA GLU A 305 -45.61 4.45 -0.57
C GLU A 305 -45.29 4.49 0.93
N ILE A 306 -46.31 4.54 1.78
CA ILE A 306 -46.12 4.42 3.23
C ILE A 306 -45.49 3.07 3.58
N GLU A 307 -46.00 1.97 3.00
CA GLU A 307 -45.43 0.63 3.20
C GLU A 307 -43.97 0.53 2.72
N LYS A 308 -43.68 1.12 1.56
CA LYS A 308 -42.27 1.19 1.07
C LYS A 308 -41.36 1.97 2.02
N LEU A 309 -41.80 3.10 2.53
CA LEU A 309 -41.06 3.91 3.50
C LEU A 309 -40.86 3.13 4.81
N GLU A 310 -41.86 2.42 5.30
CA GLU A 310 -41.73 1.56 6.48
C GLU A 310 -40.67 0.49 6.28
N ASN A 311 -40.73 -0.21 5.16
CA ASN A 311 -39.74 -1.25 4.82
C ASN A 311 -38.34 -0.68 4.72
N GLN A 312 -38.17 0.54 4.17
CA GLN A 312 -36.87 1.22 4.12
C GLN A 312 -36.38 1.62 5.51
N ILE A 313 -37.25 2.19 6.33
CA ILE A 313 -36.92 2.58 7.72
C ILE A 313 -36.48 1.35 8.52
N GLN A 314 -37.22 0.24 8.45
CA GLN A 314 -36.85 -1.00 9.14
C GLN A 314 -35.49 -1.52 8.70
N LYS A 315 -35.18 -1.53 7.39
CA LYS A 315 -33.86 -1.92 6.86
C LYS A 315 -32.75 -1.04 7.38
N LEU A 316 -32.94 0.29 7.41
CA LEU A 316 -31.96 1.22 7.91
C LEU A 316 -31.75 1.10 9.43
N GLN A 317 -32.85 0.91 10.20
CA GLN A 317 -32.78 0.67 11.65
C GLN A 317 -31.98 -0.60 11.97
N LYS A 318 -32.23 -1.68 11.24
CA LYS A 318 -31.46 -2.93 11.37
C LYS A 318 -30.00 -2.69 11.09
N ARG A 319 -29.66 -2.05 9.96
CA ARG A 319 -28.29 -1.74 9.58
C ARG A 319 -27.58 -0.83 10.59
N HIS A 320 -28.27 0.20 11.10
CA HIS A 320 -27.75 1.10 12.12
C HIS A 320 -27.44 0.33 13.42
N SER A 321 -28.36 -0.51 13.89
CA SER A 321 -28.20 -1.31 15.12
C SER A 321 -27.07 -2.35 14.99
N GLU A 322 -26.96 -3.01 13.83
CA GLU A 322 -25.87 -3.94 13.53
C GLU A 322 -24.51 -3.24 13.53
N LEU A 323 -24.39 -2.09 12.84
CA LEU A 323 -23.16 -1.33 12.80
C LEU A 323 -22.77 -0.79 14.18
N LYS A 324 -23.75 -0.35 14.98
CA LYS A 324 -23.50 0.13 16.35
C LYS A 324 -22.90 -0.95 17.26
N LYS A 325 -23.37 -2.21 17.10
CA LYS A 325 -22.90 -3.37 17.89
C LYS A 325 -21.52 -3.86 17.49
N LYS A 326 -21.11 -3.69 16.23
CA LYS A 326 -19.79 -4.13 15.76
C LYS A 326 -18.67 -3.39 16.49
N THR A 327 -17.61 -4.12 16.84
CA THR A 327 -16.37 -3.51 17.33
C THR A 327 -15.56 -2.94 16.15
N ASN A 328 -14.54 -2.13 16.45
CA ASN A 328 -13.68 -1.58 15.40
C ASN A 328 -12.82 -2.67 14.73
N GLU A 329 -12.54 -3.77 15.44
CA GLU A 329 -11.82 -4.93 14.92
C GLU A 329 -12.66 -5.76 13.95
N GLU A 330 -14.00 -5.64 13.97
CA GLU A 330 -14.95 -6.35 13.12
C GLU A 330 -15.35 -5.56 11.87
N ILE A 331 -14.92 -4.29 11.77
CA ILE A 331 -15.15 -3.39 10.64
C ILE A 331 -14.00 -3.42 9.66
#